data_a934ecac1a92869a4011fd22723dce98
#
_entry.id   a934ecac1a92869a4011fd22723dce98
#
_cell.length_a   1.000
_cell.length_b   1.000
_cell.length_c   1.000
_cell.angle_alpha   90.00
_cell.angle_beta   90.00
_cell.angle_gamma   90.00
#
_symmetry.space_group_name_H-M   'P 1'
#
loop_
_entity.id
_entity.type
_entity.pdbx_description
1 polymer ?
#
loop_
_entity_poly.entity_id
_entity_poly.type
_entity_poly.pdbx_seq_one_letter_code
_entity_poly.pdbx_strand_id
1 'polypeptide(L)'
;VTSVYYRILEIIKNKPFPNNKDLYQGDYIIDIARKIIKTKSIKNFNSFEKVYNKLFSESLKCSMQLIMCDLNLLGVKHNNFVYESKLIDNKMVSKTVKKLQKKNYIYNGKLEAPKGEQTKDWKMRNQLLFKSTVFGDDADRPLQKADGAWTYFAGDIAYHADKISRKF
;
A
#
# COMPACT_ATOMS: atom_id res chain seq x y z
N VAL A 1 -7.85 7.56 -0.30
CA VAL A 1 -8.88 7.89 -1.32
C VAL A 1 -10.23 8.06 -0.67
N THR A 2 -10.72 7.06 0.07
CA THR A 2 -12.06 7.11 0.71
C THR A 2 -12.24 8.31 1.62
N SER A 3 -11.26 8.61 2.48
CA SER A 3 -11.30 9.79 3.35
C SER A 3 -11.38 11.10 2.56
N VAL A 4 -10.60 11.20 1.47
CA VAL A 4 -10.64 12.37 0.56
C VAL A 4 -12.02 12.52 -0.08
N TYR A 5 -12.63 11.42 -0.51
CA TYR A 5 -13.99 11.44 -1.07
C TYR A 5 -15.02 11.99 -0.09
N TYR A 6 -15.01 11.51 1.16
CA TYR A 6 -15.93 12.00 2.18
C TYR A 6 -15.68 13.47 2.54
N ARG A 7 -14.41 13.93 2.58
CA ARG A 7 -14.11 15.36 2.76
C ARG A 7 -14.59 16.21 1.59
N ILE A 8 -14.51 15.69 0.37
CA ILE A 8 -15.11 16.39 -0.79
C ILE A 8 -16.63 16.49 -0.62
N LEU A 9 -17.32 15.41 -0.24
CA LEU A 9 -18.77 15.47 -0.02
C LEU A 9 -19.17 16.42 1.11
N GLU A 10 -18.38 16.50 2.17
CA GLU A 10 -18.57 17.47 3.24
C GLU A 10 -18.49 18.90 2.72
N ILE A 11 -17.46 19.22 1.91
CA ILE A 11 -17.23 20.57 1.37
C ILE A 11 -18.30 20.98 0.35
N ILE A 12 -18.67 20.09 -0.57
CA ILE A 12 -19.53 20.46 -1.73
C ILE A 12 -21.02 20.17 -1.51
N LYS A 13 -21.37 19.28 -0.56
CA LYS A 13 -22.75 18.82 -0.32
C LYS A 13 -23.20 18.93 1.12
N ASN A 14 -22.41 19.52 2.01
CA ASN A 14 -22.70 19.59 3.44
C ASN A 14 -23.01 18.21 4.09
N LYS A 15 -22.46 17.12 3.56
CA LYS A 15 -22.61 15.80 4.16
C LYS A 15 -21.58 15.63 5.27
N PRO A 16 -21.95 15.30 6.50
CA PRO A 16 -21.01 15.17 7.59
C PRO A 16 -19.98 14.07 7.29
N PHE A 17 -18.72 14.33 7.67
CA PHE A 17 -17.66 13.32 7.55
C PHE A 17 -18.00 12.13 8.47
N PRO A 18 -17.92 10.88 7.98
CA PRO A 18 -18.30 9.72 8.76
C PRO A 18 -17.42 9.55 10.01
N ASN A 19 -18.05 9.26 11.15
CA ASN A 19 -17.33 8.87 12.35
C ASN A 19 -16.88 7.40 12.24
N ASN A 20 -15.81 7.16 11.48
CA ASN A 20 -15.23 5.84 11.26
C ASN A 20 -13.72 5.92 11.50
N LYS A 21 -13.22 5.11 12.45
CA LYS A 21 -11.80 5.04 12.84
C LYS A 21 -10.87 4.54 11.72
N ASP A 22 -11.42 3.86 10.71
CA ASP A 22 -10.65 3.37 9.56
C ASP A 22 -10.39 4.48 8.53
N LEU A 23 -10.98 5.67 8.72
CA LEU A 23 -10.76 6.84 7.87
C LEU A 23 -9.66 7.72 8.44
N TYR A 24 -8.82 8.27 7.58
CA TYR A 24 -7.83 9.27 7.94
C TYR A 24 -8.51 10.59 8.30
N GLN A 25 -8.25 11.11 9.51
CA GLN A 25 -8.92 12.28 10.08
C GLN A 25 -8.12 13.59 9.94
N GLY A 26 -6.83 13.51 9.58
CA GLY A 26 -5.92 14.65 9.59
C GLY A 26 -6.32 15.78 8.63
N ASP A 27 -5.97 17.02 8.99
CA ASP A 27 -6.31 18.24 8.23
C ASP A 27 -5.76 18.23 6.81
N TYR A 28 -4.62 17.57 6.58
CA TYR A 28 -4.03 17.41 5.24
C TYR A 28 -4.99 16.72 4.24
N ILE A 29 -5.92 15.86 4.72
CA ILE A 29 -6.95 15.25 3.87
C ILE A 29 -7.95 16.31 3.38
N ILE A 30 -8.27 17.31 4.24
CA ILE A 30 -9.13 18.45 3.86
C ILE A 30 -8.44 19.27 2.77
N ASP A 31 -7.16 19.54 2.93
CA ASP A 31 -6.39 20.31 1.93
C ASP A 31 -6.26 19.58 0.61
N ILE A 32 -6.06 18.25 0.62
CA ILE A 32 -6.10 17.43 -0.59
C ILE A 32 -7.48 17.53 -1.26
N ALA A 33 -8.56 17.39 -0.49
CA ALA A 33 -9.93 17.51 -1.02
C ALA A 33 -10.18 18.88 -1.67
N ARG A 34 -9.78 19.97 -1.01
CA ARG A 34 -9.87 21.34 -1.55
C ARG A 34 -9.07 21.51 -2.85
N LYS A 35 -7.83 20.98 -2.90
CA LYS A 35 -7.01 21.01 -4.12
C LYS A 35 -7.71 20.29 -5.27
N ILE A 36 -8.24 19.09 -5.04
CA ILE A 36 -8.91 18.31 -6.08
C ILE A 36 -10.17 19.02 -6.60
N ILE A 37 -10.97 19.62 -5.72
CA ILE A 37 -12.13 20.43 -6.12
C ILE A 37 -11.70 21.59 -7.02
N LYS A 38 -10.63 22.30 -6.67
CA LYS A 38 -10.11 23.43 -7.44
C LYS A 38 -9.64 23.06 -8.85
N THR A 39 -9.10 21.85 -9.04
CA THR A 39 -8.64 21.40 -10.38
C THR A 39 -9.79 21.21 -11.36
N LYS A 40 -11.03 21.08 -10.89
CA LYS A 40 -12.23 20.74 -11.69
C LYS A 40 -12.03 19.51 -12.59
N SER A 41 -11.03 18.69 -12.26
CA SER A 41 -10.70 17.48 -13.03
C SER A 41 -11.78 16.40 -12.92
N ILE A 42 -12.56 16.42 -11.82
CA ILE A 42 -13.71 15.56 -11.59
C ILE A 42 -14.95 16.46 -11.50
N LYS A 43 -15.87 16.28 -12.43
CA LYS A 43 -17.06 17.14 -12.54
C LYS A 43 -18.21 16.76 -11.60
N ASN A 44 -18.24 15.50 -11.14
CA ASN A 44 -19.34 14.96 -10.39
C ASN A 44 -18.87 13.91 -9.38
N PHE A 45 -19.30 14.05 -8.13
CA PHE A 45 -18.96 13.16 -7.01
C PHE A 45 -20.20 12.40 -6.49
N ASN A 46 -21.16 12.04 -7.37
CA ASN A 46 -22.38 11.35 -6.95
C ASN A 46 -22.18 9.86 -6.67
N SER A 47 -21.18 9.20 -7.28
CA SER A 47 -20.85 7.81 -7.03
C SER A 47 -19.34 7.67 -6.82
N PHE A 48 -18.94 7.01 -5.72
CA PHE A 48 -17.56 6.73 -5.42
C PHE A 48 -16.89 5.86 -6.48
N GLU A 49 -17.57 4.80 -6.90
CA GLU A 49 -17.06 3.84 -7.88
C GLU A 49 -16.74 4.51 -9.22
N LYS A 50 -17.61 5.41 -9.67
CA LYS A 50 -17.43 6.13 -10.95
C LYS A 50 -16.26 7.10 -10.93
N VAL A 51 -15.94 7.68 -9.79
CA VAL A 51 -14.83 8.64 -9.66
C VAL A 51 -13.55 8.02 -9.15
N TYR A 52 -13.60 6.79 -8.65
CA TYR A 52 -12.51 6.15 -7.89
C TYR A 52 -11.16 6.27 -8.57
N ASN A 53 -11.02 5.81 -9.80
CA ASN A 53 -9.72 5.78 -10.48
C ASN A 53 -9.11 7.18 -10.64
N LYS A 54 -9.93 8.15 -11.00
CA LYS A 54 -9.45 9.53 -11.16
C LYS A 54 -9.16 10.18 -9.83
N LEU A 55 -10.03 9.96 -8.84
CA LEU A 55 -9.82 10.44 -7.47
C LEU A 55 -8.58 9.81 -6.83
N PHE A 56 -8.34 8.52 -7.06
CA PHE A 56 -7.13 7.83 -6.63
C PHE A 56 -5.88 8.51 -7.20
N SER A 57 -5.84 8.72 -8.50
CA SER A 57 -4.69 9.35 -9.17
C SER A 57 -4.42 10.77 -8.65
N GLU A 58 -5.45 11.60 -8.51
CA GLU A 58 -5.31 12.97 -7.99
C GLU A 58 -4.92 12.98 -6.50
N SER A 59 -5.52 12.11 -5.69
CA SER A 59 -5.17 11.98 -4.26
C SER A 59 -3.72 11.55 -4.08
N LEU A 60 -3.26 10.56 -4.85
CA LEU A 60 -1.87 10.08 -4.81
C LEU A 60 -0.90 11.20 -5.21
N LYS A 61 -1.20 11.93 -6.28
CA LYS A 61 -0.39 13.07 -6.73
C LYS A 61 -0.27 14.15 -5.64
N CYS A 62 -1.38 14.52 -5.00
CA CYS A 62 -1.37 15.49 -3.92
C CYS A 62 -0.58 15.00 -2.70
N SER A 63 -0.78 13.74 -2.30
CA SER A 63 -0.05 13.14 -1.18
C SER A 63 1.45 13.09 -1.45
N MET A 64 1.87 12.69 -2.65
CA MET A 64 3.28 12.69 -3.03
C MET A 64 3.90 14.09 -3.01
N GLN A 65 3.15 15.12 -3.41
CA GLN A 65 3.62 16.50 -3.31
C GLN A 65 3.87 16.92 -1.86
N LEU A 66 2.98 16.55 -0.93
CA LEU A 66 3.17 16.83 0.51
C LEU A 66 4.43 16.12 1.03
N ILE A 67 4.57 14.82 0.76
CA ILE A 67 5.75 14.04 1.16
C ILE A 67 7.03 14.68 0.62
N MET A 68 7.04 15.08 -0.64
CA MET A 68 8.22 15.74 -1.24
C MET A 68 8.54 17.09 -0.60
N CYS A 69 7.51 17.88 -0.23
CA CYS A 69 7.70 19.12 0.50
C CYS A 69 8.35 18.88 1.87
N ASP A 70 7.81 17.91 2.63
CA ASP A 70 8.32 17.57 3.96
C ASP A 70 9.76 17.03 3.91
N LEU A 71 10.05 16.16 2.94
CA LEU A 71 11.41 15.66 2.71
C LEU A 71 12.39 16.79 2.35
N ASN A 72 11.96 17.75 1.51
CA ASN A 72 12.79 18.91 1.18
C ASN A 72 13.10 19.78 2.40
N LEU A 73 12.13 19.97 3.32
CA LEU A 73 12.35 20.68 4.58
C LEU A 73 13.40 19.98 5.45
N LEU A 74 13.43 18.64 5.40
CA LEU A 74 14.44 17.83 6.10
C LEU A 74 15.78 17.76 5.35
N GLY A 75 15.92 18.41 4.19
CA GLY A 75 17.11 18.32 3.35
C GLY A 75 17.26 16.98 2.61
N VAL A 76 16.24 16.13 2.61
CA VAL A 76 16.25 14.81 1.94
C VAL A 76 15.74 14.95 0.51
N LYS A 77 16.57 14.57 -0.45
CA LYS A 77 16.21 14.58 -1.88
C LYS A 77 16.26 13.17 -2.46
N HIS A 78 15.16 12.74 -3.06
CA HIS A 78 15.08 11.47 -3.76
C HIS A 78 15.11 11.71 -5.27
N ASN A 79 16.00 11.01 -5.97
CA ASN A 79 16.11 11.09 -7.43
C ASN A 79 15.19 10.10 -8.15
N ASN A 80 14.69 9.10 -7.43
CA ASN A 80 13.87 8.05 -8.02
C ASN A 80 12.72 7.65 -7.09
N PHE A 81 11.52 7.59 -7.65
CA PHE A 81 10.30 7.14 -6.97
C PHE A 81 9.80 5.87 -7.66
N VAL A 82 9.71 4.79 -6.89
CA VAL A 82 9.21 3.51 -7.37
C VAL A 82 7.81 3.27 -6.81
N TYR A 83 6.87 2.96 -7.70
CA TYR A 83 5.49 2.67 -7.32
C TYR A 83 5.31 1.15 -7.18
N GLU A 84 4.78 0.71 -6.06
CA GLU A 84 4.49 -0.70 -5.79
C GLU A 84 3.58 -1.31 -6.86
N SER A 85 2.57 -0.56 -7.32
CA SER A 85 1.70 -0.98 -8.41
C SER A 85 2.48 -1.38 -9.67
N LYS A 86 3.53 -0.63 -10.03
CA LYS A 86 4.38 -0.97 -11.19
C LYS A 86 5.16 -2.26 -10.99
N LEU A 87 5.58 -2.57 -9.76
CA LEU A 87 6.25 -3.83 -9.46
C LEU A 87 5.30 -5.03 -9.64
N ILE A 88 4.03 -4.85 -9.28
CA ILE A 88 2.98 -5.86 -9.44
C ILE A 88 2.62 -6.01 -10.92
N ASP A 89 2.32 -4.92 -11.62
CA ASP A 89 1.94 -4.91 -13.04
C ASP A 89 3.04 -5.53 -13.93
N ASN A 90 4.30 -5.25 -13.64
CA ASN A 90 5.45 -5.82 -14.33
C ASN A 90 5.78 -7.26 -13.89
N LYS A 91 4.95 -7.86 -13.05
CA LYS A 91 5.14 -9.21 -12.49
C LYS A 91 6.48 -9.37 -11.76
N MET A 92 7.05 -8.29 -11.23
CA MET A 92 8.34 -8.33 -10.53
C MET A 92 8.25 -9.17 -9.25
N VAL A 93 7.14 -9.03 -8.49
CA VAL A 93 6.91 -9.84 -7.28
C VAL A 93 6.92 -11.33 -7.63
N SER A 94 6.11 -11.77 -8.58
CA SER A 94 6.02 -13.17 -8.96
C SER A 94 7.32 -13.72 -9.54
N LYS A 95 8.07 -12.92 -10.31
CA LYS A 95 9.39 -13.31 -10.85
C LYS A 95 10.41 -13.49 -9.72
N THR A 96 10.43 -12.57 -8.76
CA THR A 96 11.36 -12.62 -7.61
C THR A 96 11.04 -13.80 -6.71
N VAL A 97 9.76 -14.03 -6.41
CA VAL A 97 9.30 -15.18 -5.62
C VAL A 97 9.72 -16.50 -6.30
N LYS A 98 9.48 -16.66 -7.61
CA LYS A 98 9.92 -17.85 -8.36
C LYS A 98 11.44 -18.05 -8.32
N LYS A 99 12.23 -16.96 -8.40
CA LYS A 99 13.68 -17.02 -8.29
C LYS A 99 14.15 -17.51 -6.91
N LEU A 100 13.52 -17.02 -5.86
CA LEU A 100 13.82 -17.43 -4.49
C LEU A 100 13.34 -18.86 -4.18
N GLN A 101 12.22 -19.25 -4.78
CA GLN A 101 11.71 -20.63 -4.69
C GLN A 101 12.68 -21.65 -5.30
N LYS A 102 13.25 -21.32 -6.48
CA LYS A 102 14.31 -22.16 -7.11
C LYS A 102 15.57 -22.28 -6.25
N LYS A 103 15.81 -21.33 -5.34
CA LYS A 103 16.92 -21.34 -4.38
C LYS A 103 16.56 -21.99 -3.05
N ASN A 104 15.38 -22.62 -2.94
CA ASN A 104 14.85 -23.24 -1.71
C ASN A 104 14.65 -22.30 -0.51
N TYR A 105 14.54 -20.98 -0.74
CA TYR A 105 14.22 -20.00 0.30
C TYR A 105 12.72 -19.83 0.54
N ILE A 106 11.88 -20.45 -0.29
CA ILE A 106 10.43 -20.38 -0.20
C ILE A 106 9.84 -21.78 -0.19
N TYR A 107 8.85 -22.01 0.66
CA TYR A 107 8.14 -23.26 0.81
C TYR A 107 6.66 -23.05 1.14
N ASN A 108 5.85 -24.10 1.02
CA ASN A 108 4.48 -24.11 1.51
C ASN A 108 4.46 -24.67 2.94
N GLY A 109 3.88 -23.92 3.86
CA GLY A 109 3.83 -24.29 5.27
C GLY A 109 2.68 -23.60 6.00
N LYS A 110 2.61 -23.90 7.30
CA LYS A 110 1.63 -23.30 8.22
C LYS A 110 2.39 -22.48 9.24
N LEU A 111 1.84 -21.32 9.60
CA LEU A 111 2.32 -20.53 10.73
C LEU A 111 1.34 -20.64 11.90
N GLU A 112 1.86 -20.55 13.09
CA GLU A 112 1.06 -20.35 14.30
C GLU A 112 0.48 -18.93 14.33
N ALA A 113 -0.51 -18.71 15.22
CA ALA A 113 -1.06 -17.37 15.41
C ALA A 113 0.04 -16.39 15.88
N PRO A 114 0.02 -15.13 15.42
CA PRO A 114 0.95 -14.11 15.89
C PRO A 114 0.90 -13.99 17.42
N LYS A 115 2.06 -13.92 18.06
CA LYS A 115 2.15 -13.72 19.51
C LYS A 115 1.55 -12.38 19.91
N GLY A 116 0.65 -12.38 20.89
CA GLY A 116 0.07 -11.14 21.44
C GLY A 116 -1.26 -10.70 20.82
N GLU A 117 -1.72 -11.25 19.74
CA GLU A 117 -3.06 -11.02 19.22
C GLU A 117 -3.99 -12.18 19.63
N GLN A 118 -5.03 -11.88 20.42
CA GLN A 118 -6.17 -12.81 20.61
C GLN A 118 -7.00 -12.83 19.33
N THR A 119 -6.51 -13.53 18.32
CA THR A 119 -7.21 -13.68 17.05
C THR A 119 -8.25 -14.78 17.18
N LYS A 120 -9.45 -14.43 17.64
CA LYS A 120 -10.62 -15.32 17.64
C LYS A 120 -10.90 -15.93 16.26
N ASP A 121 -10.38 -15.31 15.20
CA ASP A 121 -10.60 -15.69 13.81
C ASP A 121 -9.36 -16.29 13.13
N TRP A 122 -8.27 -16.54 13.86
CA TRP A 122 -7.08 -17.12 13.24
C TRP A 122 -7.35 -18.58 12.85
N LYS A 123 -7.24 -18.85 11.54
CA LYS A 123 -7.30 -20.22 11.01
C LYS A 123 -5.95 -20.61 10.45
N MET A 124 -5.37 -21.66 11.01
CA MET A 124 -4.14 -22.23 10.48
C MET A 124 -4.37 -22.74 9.04
N ARG A 125 -3.62 -22.23 8.09
CA ARG A 125 -3.75 -22.58 6.67
C ARG A 125 -2.39 -22.77 6.01
N ASN A 126 -2.35 -23.56 4.93
CA ASN A 126 -1.19 -23.62 4.09
C ASN A 126 -1.01 -22.27 3.36
N GLN A 127 0.20 -21.76 3.36
CA GLN A 127 0.54 -20.50 2.71
C GLN A 127 1.99 -20.53 2.25
N LEU A 128 2.30 -19.67 1.29
CA LEU A 128 3.64 -19.53 0.76
C LEU A 128 4.49 -18.73 1.74
N LEU A 129 5.57 -19.33 2.25
CA LEU A 129 6.42 -18.77 3.30
C LEU A 129 7.84 -18.55 2.79
N PHE A 130 8.46 -17.44 3.20
CA PHE A 130 9.87 -17.18 3.07
C PHE A 130 10.60 -17.61 4.34
N LYS A 131 11.70 -18.34 4.21
CA LYS A 131 12.54 -18.84 5.31
C LYS A 131 13.34 -17.71 5.94
N SER A 132 12.68 -16.73 6.53
CA SER A 132 13.35 -15.59 7.17
C SER A 132 14.10 -15.97 8.44
N THR A 133 13.69 -17.05 9.11
CA THR A 133 14.40 -17.60 10.28
C THR A 133 15.82 -18.01 9.98
N VAL A 134 16.12 -18.46 8.76
CA VAL A 134 17.49 -18.79 8.30
C VAL A 134 18.40 -17.55 8.32
N PHE A 135 17.80 -16.36 8.26
CA PHE A 135 18.51 -15.08 8.26
C PHE A 135 18.40 -14.31 9.58
N GLY A 136 17.94 -14.98 10.65
CA GLY A 136 17.91 -14.40 11.99
C GLY A 136 16.61 -13.74 12.40
N ASP A 137 15.52 -13.91 11.62
CA ASP A 137 14.19 -13.46 12.01
C ASP A 137 13.57 -14.43 13.05
N ASP A 138 12.58 -13.96 13.80
CA ASP A 138 11.88 -14.74 14.83
C ASP A 138 10.90 -15.77 14.27
N ALA A 139 10.38 -15.53 13.05
CA ALA A 139 9.43 -16.42 12.37
C ALA A 139 9.56 -16.28 10.85
N ASP A 140 9.23 -17.33 10.12
CA ASP A 140 9.13 -17.28 8.67
C ASP A 140 7.97 -16.35 8.23
N ARG A 141 8.14 -15.66 7.12
CA ARG A 141 7.21 -14.59 6.72
C ARG A 141 6.30 -15.02 5.57
N PRO A 142 4.98 -14.79 5.68
CA PRO A 142 4.03 -15.12 4.63
C PRO A 142 4.19 -14.18 3.42
N LEU A 143 4.19 -14.77 2.23
CA LEU A 143 4.28 -14.04 0.97
C LEU A 143 2.93 -13.79 0.32
N GLN A 144 1.90 -14.59 0.66
CA GLN A 144 0.54 -14.45 0.13
C GLN A 144 -0.50 -14.43 1.23
N LYS A 145 -1.53 -13.60 1.03
CA LYS A 145 -2.74 -13.54 1.85
C LYS A 145 -3.68 -14.72 1.53
N ALA A 146 -4.79 -14.85 2.28
CA ALA A 146 -5.78 -15.90 2.09
C ALA A 146 -6.45 -15.85 0.71
N ASP A 147 -6.64 -14.67 0.17
CA ASP A 147 -7.23 -14.38 -1.14
C ASP A 147 -6.23 -14.52 -2.31
N GLY A 148 -4.98 -14.95 -2.04
CA GLY A 148 -3.92 -15.06 -3.03
C GLY A 148 -3.19 -13.76 -3.37
N ALA A 149 -3.60 -12.62 -2.80
CA ALA A 149 -2.89 -11.35 -2.99
C ALA A 149 -1.51 -11.41 -2.30
N TRP A 150 -0.55 -10.68 -2.87
CA TRP A 150 0.77 -10.55 -2.27
C TRP A 150 0.71 -9.77 -0.95
N THR A 151 1.52 -10.17 0.02
CA THR A 151 1.75 -9.40 1.24
C THR A 151 2.68 -8.21 0.96
N TYR A 152 2.72 -7.24 1.87
CA TYR A 152 3.72 -6.17 1.81
C TYR A 152 5.14 -6.71 1.77
N PHE A 153 5.44 -7.73 2.56
CA PHE A 153 6.76 -8.36 2.60
C PHE A 153 7.20 -8.91 1.23
N ALA A 154 6.28 -9.50 0.46
CA ALA A 154 6.57 -9.94 -0.90
C ALA A 154 6.87 -8.75 -1.84
N GLY A 155 6.15 -7.63 -1.68
CA GLY A 155 6.41 -6.38 -2.38
C GLY A 155 7.79 -5.81 -2.06
N ASP A 156 8.17 -5.79 -0.78
CA ASP A 156 9.46 -5.28 -0.32
C ASP A 156 10.63 -6.10 -0.86
N ILE A 157 10.52 -7.43 -0.84
CA ILE A 157 11.54 -8.32 -1.45
C ILE A 157 11.71 -8.01 -2.94
N ALA A 158 10.62 -7.82 -3.68
CA ALA A 158 10.67 -7.48 -5.10
C ALA A 158 11.28 -6.09 -5.32
N TYR A 159 10.99 -5.13 -4.46
CA TYR A 159 11.57 -3.80 -4.52
C TYR A 159 13.08 -3.82 -4.26
N HIS A 160 13.54 -4.60 -3.28
CA HIS A 160 14.98 -4.78 -3.05
C HIS A 160 15.67 -5.46 -4.23
N ALA A 161 15.04 -6.46 -4.85
CA ALA A 161 15.56 -7.08 -6.06
C ALA A 161 15.66 -6.08 -7.23
N ASP A 162 14.67 -5.16 -7.35
CA ASP A 162 14.69 -4.07 -8.32
C ASP A 162 15.85 -3.10 -8.04
N LYS A 163 16.06 -2.69 -6.79
CA LYS A 163 17.20 -1.86 -6.40
C LYS A 163 18.54 -2.49 -6.83
N ILE A 164 18.74 -3.75 -6.50
CA ILE A 164 19.95 -4.48 -6.87
C ILE A 164 20.13 -4.51 -8.39
N SER A 165 19.06 -4.73 -9.15
CA SER A 165 19.11 -4.76 -10.62
C SER A 165 19.47 -3.41 -11.24
N ARG A 166 19.13 -2.31 -10.55
CA ARG A 166 19.48 -0.93 -10.94
C ARG A 166 20.87 -0.50 -10.46
N LYS A 167 21.62 -1.40 -9.81
CA LYS A 167 22.98 -1.16 -9.27
C LYS A 167 23.01 -0.05 -8.19
N PHE A 168 22.03 -0.06 -7.29
CA PHE A 168 22.06 0.71 -6.05
C PHE A 168 22.72 -0.08 -4.94
#